data_9f508bbd387532fd542127b116f17651
#
_entry.id   9f508bbd387532fd542127b116f17651
#
_cell.length_a   1.000
_cell.length_b   1.000
_cell.length_c   1.000
_cell.angle_alpha   90.00
_cell.angle_beta   90.00
_cell.angle_gamma   90.00
#
_symmetry.space_group_name_H-M   'P 1'
#
loop_
_entity.id
_entity.type
_entity.pdbx_description
1 polymer ?
#
loop_
_entity_poly.entity_id
_entity_poly.type
_entity_poly.pdbx_seq_one_letter_code
_entity_poly.pdbx_strand_id
1 'polypeptide(L)'
;AIASLDQISDGRVIFGVAGGFIREAIENHGCSFKDRWPIVRERAQAIRAIWNNDPAEFHGKYVDFDPLVSFPKPRQAGGPPLYIGSNSAKVPARVADYADGWMPIYERYEGDAIADLRRACDDKGRDFAEMTLHLFGAPHDEKIIDDFIVRGAHGFIFLVPSDSNNYLEELDKAAAIADRMRQNVNH
;
A
#
# COMPACT_ATOMS: atom_id res chain seq x y z
N ALA A 1 -15.25 -9.63 -2.88
CA ALA A 1 -14.80 -9.51 -1.48
C ALA A 1 -14.32 -8.08 -1.16
N ILE A 2 -13.27 -7.51 -1.82
CA ILE A 2 -12.74 -6.18 -1.47
C ILE A 2 -13.78 -5.08 -1.66
N ALA A 3 -14.48 -5.05 -2.79
CA ALA A 3 -15.56 -4.09 -3.04
C ALA A 3 -16.70 -4.20 -2.00
N SER A 4 -17.06 -5.42 -1.59
CA SER A 4 -18.07 -5.64 -0.54
C SER A 4 -17.60 -5.11 0.81
N LEU A 5 -16.31 -5.33 1.14
CA LEU A 5 -15.72 -4.80 2.36
C LEU A 5 -15.69 -3.27 2.35
N ASP A 6 -15.39 -2.68 1.20
CA ASP A 6 -15.39 -1.23 1.01
C ASP A 6 -16.79 -0.63 1.21
N GLN A 7 -17.84 -1.29 0.71
CA GLN A 7 -19.22 -0.90 0.98
C GLN A 7 -19.57 -0.98 2.47
N ILE A 8 -19.22 -2.09 3.15
CA ILE A 8 -19.52 -2.30 4.58
C ILE A 8 -18.76 -1.30 5.45
N SER A 9 -17.53 -0.97 5.09
CA SER A 9 -16.69 -0.03 5.84
C SER A 9 -17.00 1.45 5.54
N ASP A 10 -17.93 1.73 4.65
CA ASP A 10 -18.24 3.08 4.16
C ASP A 10 -17.02 3.79 3.55
N GLY A 11 -16.29 3.07 2.67
CA GLY A 11 -15.16 3.62 1.93
C GLY A 11 -13.86 3.79 2.73
N ARG A 12 -13.63 2.98 3.77
CA ARG A 12 -12.42 3.05 4.61
C ARG A 12 -11.35 2.01 4.26
N VAL A 13 -11.56 1.19 3.24
CA VAL A 13 -10.60 0.14 2.86
C VAL A 13 -9.38 0.75 2.19
N ILE A 14 -8.20 0.27 2.58
CA ILE A 14 -6.94 0.41 1.86
C ILE A 14 -6.54 -0.98 1.38
N PHE A 15 -6.22 -1.15 0.11
CA PHE A 15 -5.88 -2.43 -0.49
C PHE A 15 -4.37 -2.59 -0.63
N GLY A 16 -3.74 -3.28 0.32
CA GLY A 16 -2.31 -3.57 0.29
C GLY A 16 -1.97 -4.79 -0.57
N VAL A 17 -0.95 -4.68 -1.41
CA VAL A 17 -0.40 -5.76 -2.22
C VAL A 17 1.11 -5.87 -2.09
N ALA A 18 1.62 -7.09 -2.27
CA ALA A 18 3.06 -7.37 -2.29
C ALA A 18 3.37 -8.51 -3.25
N GLY A 19 4.60 -8.56 -3.76
CA GLY A 19 5.02 -9.62 -4.67
C GLY A 19 5.35 -10.96 -3.99
N GLY A 20 5.35 -10.99 -2.64
CA GLY A 20 5.83 -12.15 -1.88
C GLY A 20 7.36 -12.29 -1.90
N PHE A 21 7.90 -13.03 -0.94
CA PHE A 21 9.35 -13.23 -0.79
C PHE A 21 9.77 -14.71 -0.64
N ILE A 22 8.82 -15.62 -0.37
CA ILE A 22 9.07 -17.06 -0.26
C ILE A 22 8.85 -17.69 -1.63
N ARG A 23 9.93 -18.09 -2.29
CA ARG A 23 9.90 -18.67 -3.65
C ARG A 23 9.01 -19.89 -3.72
N GLU A 24 9.20 -20.82 -2.81
CA GLU A 24 8.49 -22.10 -2.78
C GLU A 24 6.97 -21.89 -2.64
N ALA A 25 6.55 -20.95 -1.81
CA ALA A 25 5.14 -20.62 -1.66
C ALA A 25 4.53 -20.08 -2.97
N ILE A 26 5.25 -19.18 -3.66
CA ILE A 26 4.81 -18.61 -4.93
C ILE A 26 4.73 -19.68 -6.04
N GLU A 27 5.76 -20.52 -6.14
CA GLU A 27 5.85 -21.56 -7.15
C GLU A 27 4.84 -22.70 -6.92
N ASN A 28 4.51 -23.03 -5.68
CA ASN A 28 3.43 -23.96 -5.33
C ASN A 28 2.04 -23.49 -5.79
N HIS A 29 1.85 -22.18 -5.98
CA HIS A 29 0.62 -21.61 -6.55
C HIS A 29 0.68 -21.47 -8.09
N GLY A 30 1.63 -22.13 -8.76
CA GLY A 30 1.74 -22.15 -10.21
C GLY A 30 2.30 -20.87 -10.83
N CYS A 31 2.87 -19.96 -10.02
CA CYS A 31 3.45 -18.71 -10.49
C CYS A 31 4.98 -18.79 -10.45
N SER A 32 5.67 -18.38 -11.52
CA SER A 32 7.13 -18.23 -11.47
C SER A 32 7.52 -17.08 -10.54
N PHE A 33 8.48 -17.33 -9.64
CA PHE A 33 8.97 -16.29 -8.71
C PHE A 33 9.48 -15.04 -9.43
N LYS A 34 10.11 -15.19 -10.60
CA LYS A 34 10.60 -14.05 -11.40
C LYS A 34 9.46 -13.17 -11.92
N ASP A 35 8.29 -13.75 -12.17
CA ASP A 35 7.14 -13.08 -12.78
C ASP A 35 6.17 -12.49 -11.72
N ARG A 36 6.44 -12.67 -10.43
CA ARG A 36 5.54 -12.24 -9.33
C ARG A 36 5.13 -10.77 -9.39
N TRP A 37 6.04 -9.87 -9.75
CA TRP A 37 5.73 -8.45 -9.84
C TRP A 37 4.96 -8.06 -11.11
N PRO A 38 5.30 -8.54 -12.32
CA PRO A 38 4.44 -8.42 -13.48
C PRO A 38 3.01 -8.95 -13.23
N ILE A 39 2.88 -10.10 -12.55
CA ILE A 39 1.57 -10.65 -12.18
C ILE A 39 0.81 -9.73 -11.23
N VAL A 40 1.46 -9.18 -10.19
CA VAL A 40 0.84 -8.21 -9.27
C VAL A 40 0.36 -6.98 -10.04
N ARG A 41 1.17 -6.45 -10.95
CA ARG A 41 0.79 -5.29 -11.79
C ARG A 41 -0.46 -5.56 -12.61
N GLU A 42 -0.50 -6.65 -13.36
CA GLU A 42 -1.67 -6.99 -14.18
C GLU A 42 -2.92 -7.26 -13.33
N ARG A 43 -2.78 -7.95 -12.20
CA ARG A 43 -3.89 -8.16 -11.26
C ARG A 43 -4.43 -6.83 -10.70
N ALA A 44 -3.56 -5.89 -10.37
CA ALA A 44 -3.97 -4.55 -9.92
C ALA A 44 -4.75 -3.80 -11.01
N GLN A 45 -4.28 -3.85 -12.25
CA GLN A 45 -4.95 -3.24 -13.39
C GLN A 45 -6.30 -3.91 -13.70
N ALA A 46 -6.35 -5.24 -13.69
CA ALA A 46 -7.56 -6.02 -13.92
C ALA A 46 -8.62 -5.77 -12.83
N ILE A 47 -8.22 -5.69 -11.56
CA ILE A 47 -9.11 -5.35 -10.45
C ILE A 47 -9.69 -3.94 -10.64
N ARG A 48 -8.87 -2.97 -11.03
CA ARG A 48 -9.35 -1.61 -11.34
C ARG A 48 -10.30 -1.59 -12.53
N ALA A 49 -10.03 -2.38 -13.58
CA ALA A 49 -10.96 -2.52 -14.69
C ALA A 49 -12.32 -3.04 -14.22
N ILE A 50 -12.34 -4.09 -13.38
CA ILE A 50 -13.57 -4.66 -12.79
C ILE A 50 -14.32 -3.64 -11.91
N TRP A 51 -13.60 -2.82 -11.16
CA TRP A 51 -14.23 -1.82 -10.29
C TRP A 51 -14.84 -0.65 -11.05
N ASN A 52 -14.23 -0.23 -12.16
CA ASN A 52 -14.59 1.01 -12.87
C ASN A 52 -15.48 0.79 -14.10
N ASN A 53 -15.57 -0.43 -14.63
CA ASN A 53 -16.32 -0.69 -15.85
C ASN A 53 -17.45 -1.70 -15.61
N ASP A 54 -18.49 -1.58 -16.46
CA ASP A 54 -19.63 -2.48 -16.46
C ASP A 54 -20.24 -2.56 -17.87
N PRO A 55 -19.99 -3.64 -18.65
CA PRO A 55 -19.10 -4.77 -18.34
C PRO A 55 -17.62 -4.39 -18.32
N ALA A 56 -16.81 -5.20 -17.61
CA ALA A 56 -15.37 -5.08 -17.54
C ALA A 56 -14.70 -6.22 -18.31
N GLU A 57 -13.61 -5.92 -19.00
CA GLU A 57 -12.73 -6.89 -19.67
C GLU A 57 -11.27 -6.55 -19.41
N PHE A 58 -10.38 -7.52 -19.52
CA PHE A 58 -8.95 -7.31 -19.40
C PHE A 58 -8.18 -8.37 -20.18
N HIS A 59 -7.24 -7.96 -21.03
CA HIS A 59 -6.44 -8.82 -21.89
C HIS A 59 -4.95 -8.57 -21.66
N GLY A 60 -4.37 -9.26 -20.68
CA GLY A 60 -2.95 -9.20 -20.32
C GLY A 60 -2.25 -10.55 -20.58
N LYS A 61 -0.99 -10.60 -20.18
CA LYS A 61 -0.18 -11.83 -20.29
C LYS A 61 -0.51 -12.84 -19.19
N TYR A 62 -0.83 -12.37 -17.99
CA TYR A 62 -1.04 -13.19 -16.79
C TYR A 62 -2.48 -13.16 -16.29
N VAL A 63 -3.25 -12.19 -16.74
CA VAL A 63 -4.68 -12.05 -16.45
C VAL A 63 -5.39 -11.79 -17.75
N ASP A 64 -6.37 -12.63 -18.07
CA ASP A 64 -7.15 -12.54 -19.30
C ASP A 64 -8.59 -12.96 -18.99
N PHE A 65 -9.57 -12.12 -19.34
CA PHE A 65 -11.00 -12.44 -19.23
C PHE A 65 -11.85 -11.57 -20.16
N ASP A 66 -12.86 -12.21 -20.74
CA ASP A 66 -13.89 -11.62 -21.57
C ASP A 66 -14.83 -10.73 -20.74
N PRO A 67 -15.68 -9.88 -21.37
CA PRO A 67 -16.58 -8.99 -20.68
C PRO A 67 -17.40 -9.68 -19.59
N LEU A 68 -17.27 -9.21 -18.36
CA LEU A 68 -18.00 -9.69 -17.18
C LEU A 68 -18.60 -8.54 -16.39
N VAL A 69 -19.66 -8.85 -15.65
CA VAL A 69 -20.33 -7.94 -14.73
C VAL A 69 -20.03 -8.35 -13.29
N SER A 70 -19.61 -7.41 -12.43
CA SER A 70 -19.24 -7.69 -11.06
C SER A 70 -19.84 -6.64 -10.09
N PHE A 71 -20.64 -7.11 -9.14
CA PHE A 71 -21.24 -6.32 -8.08
C PHE A 71 -20.99 -6.92 -6.69
N PRO A 72 -21.01 -6.06 -5.63
CA PRO A 72 -21.12 -4.61 -5.68
C PRO A 72 -19.87 -3.95 -6.25
N LYS A 73 -19.99 -2.74 -6.77
CA LYS A 73 -18.86 -1.86 -7.02
C LYS A 73 -18.33 -1.30 -5.68
N PRO A 74 -17.08 -0.86 -5.59
CA PRO A 74 -16.58 -0.17 -4.40
C PRO A 74 -17.38 1.09 -4.05
N ARG A 75 -17.35 1.47 -2.78
CA ARG A 75 -17.89 2.75 -2.29
C ARG A 75 -17.01 3.92 -2.73
N GLN A 76 -15.69 3.71 -2.69
CA GLN A 76 -14.70 4.69 -3.11
C GLN A 76 -14.68 4.79 -4.65
N ALA A 77 -14.71 6.02 -5.17
CA ALA A 77 -14.61 6.27 -6.61
C ALA A 77 -13.24 5.77 -7.13
N GLY A 78 -13.24 4.97 -8.19
CA GLY A 78 -12.03 4.34 -8.71
C GLY A 78 -11.59 3.07 -7.97
N GLY A 79 -12.24 2.77 -6.84
CA GLY A 79 -11.92 1.65 -5.94
C GLY A 79 -11.03 2.04 -4.76
N PRO A 80 -10.86 1.16 -3.78
CA PRO A 80 -9.94 1.35 -2.67
C PRO A 80 -8.53 1.67 -3.13
N PRO A 81 -7.82 2.63 -2.49
CA PRO A 81 -6.46 2.94 -2.85
C PRO A 81 -5.56 1.71 -2.69
N LEU A 82 -4.73 1.46 -3.70
CA LEU A 82 -3.83 0.32 -3.78
C LEU A 82 -2.44 0.72 -3.30
N TYR A 83 -1.94 0.05 -2.25
CA TYR A 83 -0.63 0.29 -1.68
C TYR A 83 0.31 -0.89 -1.92
N ILE A 84 1.57 -0.60 -2.23
CA ILE A 84 2.62 -1.62 -2.32
C ILE A 84 3.37 -1.72 -0.99
N GLY A 85 3.40 -2.93 -0.41
CA GLY A 85 4.20 -3.25 0.79
C GLY A 85 5.51 -3.95 0.42
N SER A 86 6.60 -3.23 0.34
CA SER A 86 7.95 -3.79 0.10
C SER A 86 9.02 -2.71 0.17
N ASN A 87 10.31 -3.10 0.34
CA ASN A 87 11.47 -2.20 0.43
C ASN A 87 12.52 -2.40 -0.67
N SER A 88 12.27 -3.19 -1.72
CA SER A 88 13.32 -3.35 -2.75
C SER A 88 13.52 -2.05 -3.54
N ALA A 89 14.74 -1.82 -4.04
CA ALA A 89 15.10 -0.63 -4.83
C ALA A 89 14.22 -0.39 -6.08
N LYS A 90 13.48 -1.41 -6.53
CA LYS A 90 12.53 -1.30 -7.66
C LYS A 90 11.12 -0.88 -7.23
N VAL A 91 10.84 -0.76 -5.93
CA VAL A 91 9.49 -0.46 -5.44
C VAL A 91 9.06 0.97 -5.76
N PRO A 92 9.90 2.01 -5.59
CA PRO A 92 9.51 3.37 -5.96
C PRO A 92 8.97 3.47 -7.39
N ALA A 93 9.67 2.88 -8.36
CA ALA A 93 9.23 2.87 -9.75
C ALA A 93 7.90 2.11 -9.97
N ARG A 94 7.63 1.05 -9.19
CA ARG A 94 6.35 0.31 -9.25
C ARG A 94 5.21 1.09 -8.64
N VAL A 95 5.45 1.76 -7.52
CA VAL A 95 4.45 2.64 -6.89
C VAL A 95 4.06 3.74 -7.87
N ALA A 96 5.02 4.43 -8.44
CA ALA A 96 4.80 5.46 -9.45
C ALA A 96 4.09 4.93 -10.72
N ASP A 97 4.26 3.63 -11.07
CA ASP A 97 3.66 3.03 -12.27
C ASP A 97 2.17 2.71 -12.09
N TYR A 98 1.76 2.11 -10.96
CA TYR A 98 0.38 1.59 -10.83
C TYR A 98 -0.26 1.63 -9.44
N ALA A 99 0.42 2.14 -8.42
CA ALA A 99 -0.13 2.20 -7.06
C ALA A 99 -0.55 3.63 -6.67
N ASP A 100 -1.35 3.76 -5.62
CA ASP A 100 -1.78 5.02 -5.03
C ASP A 100 -0.98 5.36 -3.78
N GLY A 101 -0.25 4.37 -3.26
CA GLY A 101 0.58 4.56 -2.08
C GLY A 101 1.64 3.49 -1.88
N TRP A 102 2.48 3.76 -0.91
CA TRP A 102 3.57 2.89 -0.50
C TRP A 102 3.55 2.65 1.00
N MET A 103 3.81 1.40 1.38
CA MET A 103 3.92 0.96 2.77
C MET A 103 5.29 0.30 2.99
N PRO A 104 6.37 1.10 3.12
CA PRO A 104 7.68 0.57 3.44
C PRO A 104 7.73 0.02 4.86
N ILE A 105 8.55 -1.02 5.08
CA ILE A 105 8.85 -1.57 6.39
C ILE A 105 10.02 -0.77 6.98
N TYR A 106 9.85 -0.16 8.15
CA TYR A 106 10.84 0.72 8.77
C TYR A 106 12.21 0.05 8.94
N GLU A 107 12.24 -1.16 9.54
CA GLU A 107 13.49 -1.90 9.77
C GLU A 107 14.28 -2.23 8.50
N ARG A 108 13.64 -2.18 7.33
CA ARG A 108 14.23 -2.47 6.02
C ARG A 108 14.33 -1.23 5.15
N TYR A 109 14.14 -0.06 5.75
CA TYR A 109 14.21 1.21 5.04
C TYR A 109 15.68 1.61 4.90
N GLU A 110 16.16 1.74 3.67
CA GLU A 110 17.55 2.08 3.36
C GLU A 110 17.60 3.33 2.49
N GLY A 111 18.64 4.13 2.68
CA GLY A 111 18.91 5.30 1.87
C GLY A 111 17.82 6.37 1.97
N ASP A 112 17.55 7.05 0.86
CA ASP A 112 16.44 7.99 0.71
C ASP A 112 15.40 7.50 -0.29
N ALA A 113 14.74 6.39 0.04
CA ALA A 113 13.76 5.76 -0.82
C ALA A 113 12.51 6.63 -1.06
N ILE A 114 12.21 7.61 -0.20
CA ILE A 114 11.17 8.62 -0.44
C ILE A 114 11.59 9.56 -1.57
N ALA A 115 12.85 10.01 -1.59
CA ALA A 115 13.36 10.80 -2.71
C ALA A 115 13.40 9.98 -4.01
N ASP A 116 13.69 8.68 -3.93
CA ASP A 116 13.58 7.78 -5.08
C ASP A 116 12.15 7.68 -5.61
N LEU A 117 11.15 7.65 -4.72
CA LEU A 117 9.74 7.68 -5.12
C LEU A 117 9.36 9.01 -5.78
N ARG A 118 9.83 10.15 -5.23
CA ARG A 118 9.60 11.47 -5.88
C ARG A 118 10.13 11.48 -7.30
N ARG A 119 11.40 11.09 -7.51
CA ARG A 119 11.99 10.99 -8.84
C ARG A 119 11.21 10.06 -9.77
N ALA A 120 10.78 8.90 -9.26
CA ALA A 120 9.99 7.96 -10.05
C ALA A 120 8.62 8.50 -10.44
N CYS A 121 8.00 9.33 -9.59
CA CYS A 121 6.76 10.05 -9.93
C CYS A 121 7.01 11.09 -11.02
N ASP A 122 8.06 11.92 -10.88
CA ASP A 122 8.46 12.90 -11.88
C ASP A 122 8.70 12.26 -13.26
N ASP A 123 9.44 11.13 -13.30
CA ASP A 123 9.71 10.35 -14.51
C ASP A 123 8.43 9.82 -15.20
N LYS A 124 7.36 9.64 -14.44
CA LYS A 124 6.05 9.15 -14.92
C LYS A 124 5.03 10.27 -15.13
N GLY A 125 5.38 11.52 -14.86
CA GLY A 125 4.46 12.64 -14.92
C GLY A 125 3.33 12.57 -13.89
N ARG A 126 3.58 11.94 -12.73
CA ARG A 126 2.65 11.87 -11.59
C ARG A 126 3.06 12.85 -10.51
N ASP A 127 2.08 13.49 -9.89
CA ASP A 127 2.34 14.32 -8.72
C ASP A 127 2.64 13.44 -7.50
N PHE A 128 3.80 13.64 -6.87
CA PHE A 128 4.12 12.95 -5.62
C PHE A 128 3.14 13.29 -4.49
N ALA A 129 2.52 14.46 -4.49
CA ALA A 129 1.51 14.85 -3.50
C ALA A 129 0.24 13.98 -3.54
N GLU A 130 0.00 13.27 -4.65
CA GLU A 130 -1.10 12.30 -4.75
C GLU A 130 -0.76 10.93 -4.14
N MET A 131 0.53 10.70 -3.83
CA MET A 131 0.97 9.44 -3.24
C MET A 131 0.75 9.44 -1.75
N THR A 132 0.18 8.36 -1.22
CA THR A 132 0.09 8.17 0.23
C THR A 132 1.20 7.25 0.72
N LEU A 133 1.88 7.63 1.79
CA LEU A 133 2.97 6.87 2.38
C LEU A 133 2.65 6.54 3.83
N HIS A 134 2.58 5.23 4.14
CA HIS A 134 2.38 4.73 5.50
C HIS A 134 3.60 3.90 5.92
N LEU A 135 4.26 4.28 7.00
CA LEU A 135 5.42 3.55 7.51
C LEU A 135 4.98 2.36 8.36
N PHE A 136 5.29 1.14 7.91
CA PHE A 136 4.96 -0.09 8.63
C PHE A 136 6.07 -0.48 9.61
N GLY A 137 5.70 -0.84 10.84
CA GLY A 137 6.65 -1.12 11.93
C GLY A 137 7.37 0.13 12.40
N ALA A 138 6.69 1.27 12.42
CA ALA A 138 7.24 2.52 12.89
C ALA A 138 7.66 2.41 14.36
N PRO A 139 8.82 2.99 14.76
CA PRO A 139 9.22 3.03 16.16
C PRO A 139 8.39 4.03 16.95
N HIS A 140 8.28 3.81 18.26
CA HIS A 140 7.66 4.77 19.18
C HIS A 140 8.66 5.90 19.56
N ASP A 141 9.20 6.56 18.51
CA ASP A 141 10.16 7.68 18.66
C ASP A 141 9.64 8.89 17.88
N GLU A 142 9.29 9.94 18.63
CA GLU A 142 8.69 11.15 18.06
C GLU A 142 9.60 11.85 17.05
N LYS A 143 10.91 11.84 17.25
CA LYS A 143 11.86 12.49 16.33
C LYS A 143 11.90 11.77 14.98
N ILE A 144 11.86 10.45 15.01
CA ILE A 144 11.81 9.63 13.78
C ILE A 144 10.48 9.85 13.07
N ILE A 145 9.37 9.86 13.82
CA ILE A 145 8.04 10.14 13.29
C ILE A 145 8.01 11.52 12.61
N ASP A 146 8.51 12.56 13.28
CA ASP A 146 8.55 13.93 12.74
C ASP A 146 9.41 14.03 11.48
N ASP A 147 10.58 13.37 11.45
CA ASP A 147 11.42 13.30 10.23
C ASP A 147 10.66 12.69 9.07
N PHE A 148 9.97 11.56 9.28
CA PHE A 148 9.17 10.93 8.23
C PHE A 148 7.97 11.78 7.79
N ILE A 149 7.31 12.51 8.71
CA ILE A 149 6.24 13.46 8.36
C ILE A 149 6.77 14.56 7.45
N VAL A 150 7.89 15.19 7.81
CA VAL A 150 8.54 16.23 6.99
C VAL A 150 8.91 15.71 5.60
N ARG A 151 9.30 14.45 5.48
CA ARG A 151 9.63 13.80 4.21
C ARG A 151 8.41 13.39 3.40
N GLY A 152 7.21 13.42 3.98
CA GLY A 152 5.95 13.15 3.29
C GLY A 152 5.24 11.86 3.70
N ALA A 153 5.54 11.31 4.88
CA ALA A 153 4.74 10.21 5.42
C ALA A 153 3.38 10.73 5.94
N HIS A 154 2.32 9.98 5.63
CA HIS A 154 0.94 10.31 5.97
C HIS A 154 0.42 9.51 7.15
N GLY A 155 1.03 8.38 7.46
CA GLY A 155 0.59 7.51 8.53
C GLY A 155 1.65 6.53 9.01
N PHE A 156 1.41 5.96 10.18
CA PHE A 156 2.32 5.06 10.86
C PHE A 156 1.57 3.85 11.40
N ILE A 157 2.15 2.67 11.20
CA ILE A 157 1.62 1.40 11.72
C ILE A 157 2.63 0.91 12.75
N PHE A 158 2.22 0.92 14.01
CA PHE A 158 3.02 0.41 15.11
C PHE A 158 2.80 -1.09 15.28
N LEU A 159 3.89 -1.82 15.51
CA LEU A 159 3.83 -3.23 15.83
C LEU A 159 3.90 -3.39 17.36
N VAL A 160 2.94 -4.12 17.91
CA VAL A 160 2.96 -4.53 19.31
C VAL A 160 3.45 -5.98 19.35
N PRO A 161 4.62 -6.26 19.95
CA PRO A 161 5.14 -7.61 20.03
C PRO A 161 4.20 -8.54 20.81
N SER A 162 3.89 -9.71 20.25
CA SER A 162 2.96 -10.68 20.86
C SER A 162 3.49 -11.33 22.14
N ASP A 163 4.79 -11.31 22.34
CA ASP A 163 5.53 -11.83 23.51
C ASP A 163 5.85 -10.76 24.56
N SER A 164 5.44 -9.53 24.32
CA SER A 164 5.66 -8.41 25.23
C SER A 164 4.74 -8.51 26.44
N ASN A 165 5.31 -8.60 27.64
CA ASN A 165 4.55 -8.44 28.88
C ASN A 165 4.03 -7.00 29.07
N ASN A 166 4.47 -6.07 28.23
CA ASN A 166 4.19 -4.62 28.32
C ASN A 166 3.37 -4.12 27.11
N TYR A 167 2.55 -4.99 26.49
CA TYR A 167 1.78 -4.60 25.28
C TYR A 167 0.86 -3.37 25.51
N LEU A 168 0.35 -3.17 26.73
CA LEU A 168 -0.44 -1.98 27.07
C LEU A 168 0.40 -0.70 27.05
N GLU A 169 1.63 -0.75 27.57
CA GLU A 169 2.57 0.37 27.53
C GLU A 169 2.92 0.76 26.08
N GLU A 170 3.13 -0.23 25.22
CA GLU A 170 3.38 0.02 23.80
C GLU A 170 2.15 0.61 23.07
N LEU A 171 0.95 0.17 23.42
CA LEU A 171 -0.29 0.77 22.94
C LEU A 171 -0.45 2.21 23.41
N ASP A 172 -0.15 2.50 24.67
CA ASP A 172 -0.22 3.86 25.23
C ASP A 172 0.77 4.82 24.54
N LYS A 173 1.98 4.35 24.24
CA LYS A 173 2.97 5.12 23.46
C LYS A 173 2.44 5.41 22.05
N ALA A 174 1.90 4.41 21.37
CA ALA A 174 1.32 4.59 20.03
C ALA A 174 0.13 5.55 20.06
N ALA A 175 -0.75 5.45 21.07
CA ALA A 175 -1.90 6.32 21.24
C ALA A 175 -1.47 7.78 21.47
N ALA A 176 -0.46 8.03 22.32
CA ALA A 176 0.07 9.36 22.57
C ALA A 176 0.60 10.03 21.29
N ILE A 177 1.34 9.29 20.45
CA ILE A 177 1.81 9.77 19.15
C ILE A 177 0.63 10.09 18.22
N ALA A 178 -0.36 9.19 18.14
CA ALA A 178 -1.54 9.38 17.30
C ALA A 178 -2.35 10.63 17.71
N ASP A 179 -2.52 10.87 19.00
CA ASP A 179 -3.24 12.04 19.53
C ASP A 179 -2.51 13.35 19.21
N ARG A 180 -1.17 13.37 19.35
CA ARG A 180 -0.34 14.51 18.94
C ARG A 180 -0.48 14.80 17.44
N MET A 181 -0.45 13.77 16.60
CA MET A 181 -0.62 13.93 15.14
C MET A 181 -1.99 14.51 14.78
N ARG A 182 -3.07 14.07 15.44
CA ARG A 182 -4.42 14.60 15.21
C ARG A 182 -4.55 16.08 15.58
N GLN A 183 -3.89 16.51 16.63
CA GLN A 183 -3.88 17.92 17.05
C GLN A 183 -3.19 18.82 16.02
N ASN A 184 -2.09 18.35 15.41
CA ASN A 184 -1.34 19.09 14.40
C ASN A 184 -2.07 19.21 13.03
N VAL A 185 -3.01 18.33 12.73
CA VAL A 185 -3.82 18.39 11.48
C VAL A 185 -4.97 19.40 11.58
N ASN A 186 -5.39 19.78 12.81
CA ASN A 186 -6.50 20.69 13.04
C ASN A 186 -6.06 22.15 13.21
N HIS A 187 -4.79 22.47 12.97
CA HIS A 187 -4.21 23.81 12.95
C HIS A 187 -3.62 24.12 11.57
#